data_0d07c5b2a1a2cea72655f6227f85d5a8
#
_entry.id   0d07c5b2a1a2cea72655f6227f85d5a8
#
_cell.length_a   1.000
_cell.length_b   1.000
_cell.length_c   1.000
_cell.angle_alpha   90.00
_cell.angle_beta   90.00
_cell.angle_gamma   90.00
#
_symmetry.space_group_name_H-M   'P 1'
#
loop_
_entity.id
_entity.type
_entity.pdbx_description
1 polymer ?
#
loop_
_entity_poly.entity_id
_entity_poly.type
_entity_poly.pdbx_seq_one_letter_code
_entity_poly.pdbx_strand_id
1 'polypeptide(L)'
;MEIQIMSLKKAYGKKSALDGVTFSVGNGMFGLVGRNGAGKTTLMRILATLSRPSGGKVTFDGIPLEDTKKIRSFIGYLPQEFSLYPDMSVLEIMRYLAALSDIPGAVLRERIPRLLQQVNLWDDRTKRAGKLSGGMKRRL
;
A
#
# COMPACT_ATOMS: atom_id res chain seq x y z
N MET A 1 5.97 -2.64 -15.17
CA MET A 1 4.54 -2.32 -14.85
C MET A 1 4.28 -0.87 -15.26
N GLU A 2 3.24 -0.65 -16.02
CA GLU A 2 2.78 0.68 -16.41
C GLU A 2 1.42 0.97 -15.77
N ILE A 3 1.25 2.16 -15.19
CA ILE A 3 -0.05 2.63 -14.69
C ILE A 3 -0.49 3.77 -15.60
N GLN A 4 -1.65 3.62 -16.23
CA GLN A 4 -2.26 4.66 -17.05
C GLN A 4 -3.49 5.22 -16.35
N ILE A 5 -3.57 6.54 -16.29
CA ILE A 5 -4.63 7.28 -15.64
C ILE A 5 -5.21 8.23 -16.69
N MET A 6 -6.51 8.14 -16.96
CA MET A 6 -7.20 8.90 -17.99
C MET A 6 -8.41 9.63 -17.41
N SER A 7 -8.37 10.96 -17.41
CA SER A 7 -9.44 11.86 -16.97
C SER A 7 -10.02 11.47 -15.61
N LEU A 8 -9.16 11.04 -14.68
CA LEU A 8 -9.56 10.54 -13.37
C LEU A 8 -10.24 11.64 -12.56
N LYS A 9 -11.43 11.33 -12.05
CA LYS A 9 -12.23 12.24 -11.22
C LYS A 9 -12.56 11.57 -9.88
N LYS A 10 -12.59 12.38 -8.83
CA LYS A 10 -13.09 11.98 -7.51
C LYS A 10 -13.74 13.16 -6.81
N ALA A 11 -14.99 12.98 -6.43
CA ALA A 11 -15.73 13.92 -5.60
C ALA A 11 -16.17 13.28 -4.29
N TYR A 12 -16.22 14.07 -3.24
CA TYR A 12 -16.80 13.75 -1.94
C TYR A 12 -17.93 14.76 -1.67
N GLY A 13 -19.17 14.33 -1.91
CA GLY A 13 -20.31 15.24 -1.93
C GLY A 13 -20.11 16.34 -2.97
N LYS A 14 -20.15 17.60 -2.55
CA LYS A 14 -19.96 18.78 -3.44
C LYS A 14 -18.47 19.14 -3.69
N LYS A 15 -17.53 18.51 -2.96
CA LYS A 15 -16.10 18.84 -3.06
C LYS A 15 -15.40 17.92 -4.05
N SER A 16 -14.87 18.51 -5.13
CA SER A 16 -13.98 17.78 -6.05
C SER A 16 -12.59 17.64 -5.40
N ALA A 17 -12.09 16.40 -5.34
CA ALA A 17 -10.75 16.07 -4.87
C ALA A 17 -9.80 15.77 -6.01
N LEU A 18 -10.30 15.24 -7.12
CA LEU A 18 -9.59 15.06 -8.39
C LEU A 18 -10.52 15.49 -9.53
N ASP A 19 -9.99 16.25 -10.48
CA ASP A 19 -10.77 16.74 -11.60
C ASP A 19 -10.04 16.57 -12.94
N GLY A 20 -10.26 15.41 -13.55
CA GLY A 20 -9.75 15.10 -14.88
C GLY A 20 -8.25 14.82 -14.93
N VAL A 21 -7.67 14.22 -13.91
CA VAL A 21 -6.23 13.90 -13.85
C VAL A 21 -5.88 12.86 -14.92
N THR A 22 -4.89 13.18 -15.75
CA THR A 22 -4.41 12.30 -16.83
C THR A 22 -2.88 12.26 -16.83
N PHE A 23 -2.30 11.10 -16.67
CA PHE A 23 -0.86 10.82 -16.83
C PHE A 23 -0.61 9.32 -16.87
N SER A 24 0.61 8.92 -17.23
CA SER A 24 1.09 7.54 -17.11
C SER A 24 2.41 7.50 -16.36
N VAL A 25 2.66 6.39 -15.67
CA VAL A 25 3.94 6.08 -15.03
C VAL A 25 4.36 4.67 -15.39
N GLY A 26 5.62 4.52 -15.76
CA GLY A 26 6.21 3.22 -16.06
C GLY A 26 7.01 2.63 -14.89
N ASN A 27 8.09 1.91 -15.22
CA ASN A 27 9.02 1.43 -14.21
C ASN A 27 9.88 2.57 -13.67
N GLY A 28 10.12 2.58 -12.37
CA GLY A 28 10.97 3.59 -11.72
C GLY A 28 10.39 4.10 -10.42
N MET A 29 11.02 5.14 -9.88
CA MET A 29 10.59 5.85 -8.69
C MET A 29 9.97 7.19 -9.12
N PHE A 30 8.74 7.43 -8.72
CA PHE A 30 8.00 8.65 -9.05
C PHE A 30 7.60 9.38 -7.78
N GLY A 31 7.89 10.69 -7.74
CA GLY A 31 7.48 11.58 -6.66
C GLY A 31 6.18 12.31 -7.01
N LEU A 32 5.14 12.15 -6.18
CA LEU A 32 3.91 12.93 -6.31
C LEU A 32 3.99 14.16 -5.40
N VAL A 33 4.27 15.32 -5.99
CA VAL A 33 4.46 16.59 -5.29
C VAL A 33 3.24 17.50 -5.47
N GLY A 34 2.90 18.26 -4.45
CA GLY A 34 1.80 19.23 -4.51
C GLY A 34 1.41 19.72 -3.11
N ARG A 35 0.64 20.82 -3.06
CA ARG A 35 0.16 21.43 -1.81
C ARG A 35 -0.72 20.46 -1.01
N ASN A 36 -0.88 20.75 0.30
CA ASN A 36 -1.88 20.04 1.11
C ASN A 36 -3.28 20.28 0.54
N GLY A 37 -4.07 19.21 0.47
CA GLY A 37 -5.39 19.27 -0.17
C GLY A 37 -5.41 19.09 -1.70
N ALA A 38 -4.27 18.97 -2.39
CA ALA A 38 -4.20 18.80 -3.84
C ALA A 38 -4.66 17.41 -4.35
N GLY A 39 -5.22 16.56 -3.50
CA GLY A 39 -5.75 15.26 -3.93
C GLY A 39 -4.73 14.10 -3.93
N LYS A 40 -3.47 14.32 -3.52
CA LYS A 40 -2.42 13.28 -3.52
C LYS A 40 -2.84 11.99 -2.81
N THR A 41 -3.32 12.13 -1.57
CA THR A 41 -3.80 10.98 -0.77
C THR A 41 -5.01 10.31 -1.42
N THR A 42 -5.91 11.08 -2.02
CA THR A 42 -7.07 10.55 -2.75
C THR A 42 -6.62 9.72 -3.95
N LEU A 43 -5.69 10.23 -4.75
CA LEU A 43 -5.10 9.50 -5.87
C LEU A 43 -4.46 8.19 -5.41
N MET A 44 -3.58 8.25 -4.40
CA MET A 44 -2.94 7.05 -3.85
C MET A 44 -3.95 6.02 -3.34
N ARG A 45 -5.03 6.45 -2.67
CA ARG A 45 -6.09 5.53 -2.21
C ARG A 45 -6.87 4.90 -3.35
N ILE A 46 -7.07 5.61 -4.47
CA ILE A 46 -7.69 5.04 -5.66
C ILE A 46 -6.76 4.01 -6.29
N LEU A 47 -5.48 4.33 -6.50
CA LEU A 47 -4.51 3.40 -7.06
C LEU A 47 -4.32 2.15 -6.18
N ALA A 48 -4.40 2.31 -4.86
CA ALA A 48 -4.39 1.21 -3.90
C ALA A 48 -5.73 0.43 -3.83
N THR A 49 -6.70 0.74 -4.68
CA THR A 49 -8.05 0.14 -4.70
C THR A 49 -8.86 0.32 -3.42
N LEU A 50 -8.49 1.28 -2.57
CA LEU A 50 -9.17 1.61 -1.30
C LEU A 50 -10.31 2.61 -1.48
N SER A 51 -10.41 3.26 -2.63
CA SER A 51 -11.46 4.22 -2.97
C SER A 51 -11.82 4.08 -4.44
N ARG A 52 -13.10 4.09 -4.76
CA ARG A 52 -13.56 4.08 -6.15
C ARG A 52 -13.49 5.49 -6.72
N PRO A 53 -13.04 5.68 -7.97
CA PRO A 53 -13.15 6.96 -8.66
C PRO A 53 -14.62 7.34 -8.90
N SER A 54 -14.88 8.63 -9.11
CA SER A 54 -16.20 9.14 -9.56
C SER A 54 -16.32 9.18 -11.08
N GLY A 55 -15.19 9.06 -11.80
CA GLY A 55 -15.12 9.02 -13.26
C GLY A 55 -13.69 8.88 -13.74
N GLY A 56 -13.53 8.70 -15.04
CA GLY A 56 -12.24 8.40 -15.66
C GLY A 56 -11.89 6.91 -15.62
N LYS A 57 -10.69 6.59 -16.05
CA LYS A 57 -10.19 5.18 -16.11
C LYS A 57 -8.78 5.10 -15.54
N VAL A 58 -8.47 3.97 -14.90
CA VAL A 58 -7.12 3.61 -14.47
C VAL A 58 -6.87 2.17 -14.87
N THR A 59 -5.69 1.91 -15.45
CA THR A 59 -5.24 0.56 -15.76
C THR A 59 -3.82 0.31 -15.25
N PHE A 60 -3.53 -0.94 -14.91
CA PHE A 60 -2.22 -1.46 -14.54
C PHE A 60 -1.83 -2.54 -15.55
N ASP A 61 -0.84 -2.26 -16.41
CA ASP A 61 -0.50 -3.13 -17.55
C ASP A 61 -1.74 -3.58 -18.35
N GLY A 62 -2.67 -2.65 -18.61
CA GLY A 62 -3.94 -2.91 -19.28
C GLY A 62 -5.03 -3.53 -18.41
N ILE A 63 -4.73 -3.96 -17.18
CA ILE A 63 -5.72 -4.50 -16.23
C ILE A 63 -6.53 -3.34 -15.65
N PRO A 64 -7.86 -3.32 -15.78
CA PRO A 64 -8.69 -2.23 -15.25
C PRO A 64 -8.72 -2.26 -13.72
N LEU A 65 -8.81 -1.05 -13.13
CA LEU A 65 -8.80 -0.86 -11.66
C LEU A 65 -9.93 -1.62 -10.95
N GLU A 66 -11.01 -1.88 -11.66
CA GLU A 66 -12.19 -2.61 -11.19
C GLU A 66 -11.87 -4.08 -10.86
N ASP A 67 -10.86 -4.66 -11.51
CA ASP A 67 -10.33 -6.00 -11.17
C ASP A 67 -9.43 -5.91 -9.91
N THR A 68 -10.05 -5.48 -8.82
CA THR A 68 -9.37 -5.21 -7.56
C THR A 68 -8.62 -6.41 -7.01
N LYS A 69 -9.13 -7.62 -7.22
CA LYS A 69 -8.48 -8.86 -6.76
C LYS A 69 -7.14 -9.05 -7.44
N LYS A 70 -7.11 -8.90 -8.76
CA LYS A 70 -5.90 -9.04 -9.57
C LYS A 70 -4.91 -7.92 -9.27
N ILE A 71 -5.36 -6.66 -9.19
CA ILE A 71 -4.51 -5.53 -8.83
C ILE A 71 -3.85 -5.74 -7.45
N ARG A 72 -4.62 -6.12 -6.43
CA ARG A 72 -4.09 -6.35 -5.07
C ARG A 72 -3.10 -7.51 -4.97
N SER A 73 -3.08 -8.44 -5.92
CA SER A 73 -2.12 -9.55 -5.92
C SER A 73 -0.68 -9.12 -6.21
N PHE A 74 -0.48 -7.95 -6.81
CA PHE A 74 0.86 -7.49 -7.19
C PHE A 74 1.22 -6.06 -6.72
N ILE A 75 0.29 -5.33 -6.07
CA ILE A 75 0.62 -4.04 -5.46
C ILE A 75 0.84 -4.17 -3.96
N GLY A 76 1.69 -3.30 -3.41
CA GLY A 76 1.78 -3.02 -1.97
C GLY A 76 1.42 -1.57 -1.69
N TYR A 77 0.73 -1.30 -0.60
CA TYR A 77 0.38 0.04 -0.17
C TYR A 77 0.77 0.28 1.28
N LEU A 78 1.64 1.25 1.49
CA LEU A 78 1.99 1.74 2.83
C LEU A 78 1.35 3.12 3.03
N PRO A 79 0.33 3.26 3.87
CA PRO A 79 -0.30 4.55 4.16
C PRO A 79 0.62 5.47 4.96
N GLN A 80 0.34 6.78 4.96
CA GLN A 80 1.06 7.75 5.76
C GLN A 80 0.86 7.49 7.26
N GLU A 81 -0.36 7.16 7.65
CA GLU A 81 -0.71 6.72 9.00
C GLU A 81 -1.14 5.26 8.96
N PHE A 82 -0.52 4.46 9.78
CA PHE A 82 -0.85 3.06 9.95
C PHE A 82 -0.68 2.68 11.42
N SER A 83 -1.47 1.76 11.88
CA SER A 83 -1.38 1.22 13.22
C SER A 83 -1.03 -0.25 13.15
N LEU A 84 -0.05 -0.64 13.93
CA LEU A 84 0.25 -2.04 14.20
C LEU A 84 -0.44 -2.44 15.52
N TYR A 85 -0.71 -3.71 15.69
CA TYR A 85 -1.23 -4.25 16.95
C TYR A 85 -0.16 -4.11 18.04
N PRO A 86 -0.32 -3.20 19.04
CA PRO A 86 0.77 -2.80 19.93
C PRO A 86 1.25 -3.94 20.82
N ASP A 87 0.37 -4.89 21.15
CA ASP A 87 0.66 -6.02 22.03
C ASP A 87 1.26 -7.23 21.33
N MET A 88 1.17 -7.27 20.00
CA MET A 88 1.77 -8.33 19.20
C MET A 88 3.27 -8.07 18.99
N SER A 89 4.07 -9.13 19.03
CA SER A 89 5.47 -9.06 18.61
C SER A 89 5.60 -8.86 17.10
N VAL A 90 6.76 -8.40 16.66
CA VAL A 90 7.10 -8.27 15.24
C VAL A 90 6.83 -9.58 14.48
N LEU A 91 7.25 -10.71 15.04
CA LEU A 91 7.07 -12.03 14.44
C LEU A 91 5.60 -12.44 14.36
N GLU A 92 4.80 -12.16 15.39
CA GLU A 92 3.36 -12.42 15.38
C GLU A 92 2.63 -11.58 14.34
N ILE A 93 2.98 -10.30 14.20
CA ILE A 93 2.42 -9.42 13.14
C ILE A 93 2.74 -9.98 11.76
N MET A 94 3.98 -10.39 11.50
CA MET A 94 4.36 -10.97 10.20
C MET A 94 3.56 -12.25 9.90
N ARG A 95 3.36 -13.11 10.89
CA ARG A 95 2.55 -14.33 10.75
C ARG A 95 1.07 -14.00 10.52
N TYR A 96 0.55 -13.02 11.24
CA TYR A 96 -0.83 -12.56 11.10
C TYR A 96 -1.10 -12.00 9.70
N LEU A 97 -0.25 -11.09 9.21
CA LEU A 97 -0.38 -10.52 7.86
C LEU A 97 -0.25 -11.60 6.77
N ALA A 98 0.64 -12.56 6.97
CA ALA A 98 0.80 -13.67 6.05
C ALA A 98 -0.44 -14.59 6.01
N ALA A 99 -1.08 -14.82 7.17
CA ALA A 99 -2.32 -15.58 7.24
C ALA A 99 -3.47 -14.88 6.51
N LEU A 100 -3.53 -13.53 6.58
CA LEU A 100 -4.52 -12.75 5.80
C LEU A 100 -4.27 -12.80 4.28
N SER A 101 -3.08 -13.19 3.86
CA SER A 101 -2.67 -13.26 2.46
C SER A 101 -2.64 -14.70 1.93
N ASP A 102 -3.18 -15.67 2.67
CA ASP A 102 -3.23 -17.10 2.33
C ASP A 102 -1.85 -17.69 1.97
N ILE A 103 -0.76 -17.18 2.59
CA ILE A 103 0.60 -17.66 2.31
C ILE A 103 0.86 -18.96 3.08
N PRO A 104 1.26 -20.05 2.40
CA PRO A 104 1.52 -21.33 3.05
C PRO A 104 2.60 -21.25 4.14
N GLY A 105 2.36 -21.92 5.27
CA GLY A 105 3.27 -21.88 6.42
C GLY A 105 4.70 -22.36 6.12
N ALA A 106 4.87 -23.28 5.16
CA ALA A 106 6.19 -23.72 4.72
C ALA A 106 7.00 -22.56 4.11
N VAL A 107 6.35 -21.71 3.28
CA VAL A 107 6.97 -20.53 2.67
C VAL A 107 7.33 -19.49 3.73
N LEU A 108 6.53 -19.36 4.79
CA LEU A 108 6.74 -18.36 5.84
C LEU A 108 7.98 -18.63 6.69
N ARG A 109 8.34 -19.89 6.88
CA ARG A 109 9.51 -20.26 7.69
C ARG A 109 10.82 -19.69 7.12
N GLU A 110 10.91 -19.60 5.82
CA GLU A 110 12.06 -19.05 5.10
C GLU A 110 11.91 -17.53 4.87
N ARG A 111 10.72 -17.11 4.46
CA ARG A 111 10.47 -15.74 3.99
C ARG A 111 10.48 -14.73 5.13
N ILE A 112 9.89 -15.02 6.28
CA ILE A 112 9.85 -14.07 7.41
C ILE A 112 11.24 -13.72 7.92
N PRO A 113 12.14 -14.70 8.25
CA PRO A 113 13.51 -14.36 8.68
C PRO A 113 14.23 -13.48 7.65
N ARG A 114 14.18 -13.85 6.38
CA ARG A 114 14.81 -13.09 5.30
C ARG A 114 14.30 -11.66 5.21
N LEU A 115 12.98 -11.44 5.24
CA LEU A 115 12.40 -10.10 5.19
C LEU A 115 12.80 -9.27 6.41
N LEU A 116 12.73 -9.84 7.62
CA LEU A 116 13.11 -9.12 8.84
C LEU A 116 14.60 -8.76 8.87
N GLN A 117 15.47 -9.61 8.30
CA GLN A 117 16.89 -9.29 8.13
C GLN A 117 17.08 -8.13 7.15
N GLN A 118 16.40 -8.14 6.00
CA GLN A 118 16.47 -7.07 4.99
C GLN A 118 16.10 -5.70 5.53
N VAL A 119 15.15 -5.65 6.46
CA VAL A 119 14.69 -4.40 7.08
C VAL A 119 15.34 -4.12 8.46
N ASN A 120 16.36 -4.89 8.85
CA ASN A 120 17.07 -4.79 10.14
C ASN A 120 16.12 -4.84 11.36
N LEU A 121 15.21 -5.82 11.38
CA LEU A 121 14.27 -6.06 12.47
C LEU A 121 14.35 -7.51 13.04
N TRP A 122 15.29 -8.32 12.54
CA TRP A 122 15.39 -9.70 12.98
C TRP A 122 15.71 -9.81 14.47
N ASP A 123 16.59 -8.99 15.01
CA ASP A 123 16.96 -9.01 16.42
C ASP A 123 15.84 -8.51 17.33
N ASP A 124 14.95 -7.70 16.78
CA ASP A 124 13.76 -7.17 17.46
C ASP A 124 12.49 -8.03 17.23
N ARG A 125 12.60 -9.20 16.60
CA ARG A 125 11.47 -10.05 16.20
C ARG A 125 10.52 -10.46 17.33
N THR A 126 11.01 -10.52 18.56
CA THR A 126 10.23 -10.83 19.76
C THR A 126 9.71 -9.58 20.49
N LYS A 127 10.16 -8.39 20.09
CA LYS A 127 9.70 -7.14 20.67
C LYS A 127 8.25 -6.87 20.29
N ARG A 128 7.47 -6.36 21.24
CA ARG A 128 6.10 -5.89 20.97
C ARG A 128 6.13 -4.65 20.09
N ALA A 129 5.22 -4.56 19.13
CA ALA A 129 5.14 -3.44 18.18
C ALA A 129 4.93 -2.09 18.87
N GLY A 130 4.25 -2.08 20.02
CA GLY A 130 4.09 -0.86 20.82
C GLY A 130 5.41 -0.25 21.27
N LYS A 131 6.47 -1.07 21.46
CA LYS A 131 7.81 -0.64 21.91
C LYS A 131 8.77 -0.27 20.77
N LEU A 132 8.35 -0.43 19.51
CA LEU A 132 9.15 -0.06 18.35
C LEU A 132 9.15 1.46 18.15
N SER A 133 10.28 2.01 17.68
CA SER A 133 10.33 3.39 17.19
C SER A 133 9.43 3.60 15.96
N GLY A 134 9.10 4.85 15.64
CA GLY A 134 8.31 5.16 14.44
C GLY A 134 8.97 4.65 13.15
N GLY A 135 10.29 4.77 13.04
CA GLY A 135 11.06 4.24 11.90
C GLY A 135 11.05 2.71 11.83
N MET A 136 11.15 2.02 12.99
CA MET A 136 11.04 0.56 13.04
C MET A 136 9.65 0.09 12.64
N LYS A 137 8.60 0.76 13.11
CA LYS A 137 7.21 0.47 12.73
C LYS A 137 6.98 0.61 11.23
N ARG A 138 7.63 1.59 10.57
CA ARG A 138 7.52 1.79 9.13
C ARG A 138 8.25 0.74 8.30
N ARG A 139 9.29 0.13 8.85
CA ARG A 139 10.04 -0.93 8.18
C ARG A 139 9.38 -2.31 8.33
N LEU A 140 8.58 -2.48 9.38
CA LEU A 140 7.77 -3.67 9.60
C LEU A 140 6.56 -3.70 8.67
#